data_d8b916df0707e96da0fd53b21ec2d0ce
#
_entry.id   d8b916df0707e96da0fd53b21ec2d0ce
#
_cell.length_a   1.000
_cell.length_b   1.000
_cell.length_c   1.000
_cell.angle_alpha   90.00
_cell.angle_beta   90.00
_cell.angle_gamma   90.00
#
_symmetry.space_group_name_H-M   'P 1'
#
loop_
_entity.id
_entity.type
_entity.pdbx_description
1 polymer ?
#
loop_
_entity_poly.entity_id
_entity_poly.type
_entity_poly.pdbx_seq_one_letter_code
_entity_poly.pdbx_strand_id
1 'polypeptide(L)' 'MRQEHVCVICGHIHDDELEGNWETLPEDFVCPECGCGKEDYEAV' A
#
# COMPACT_ATOMS: atom_id res chain seq x y z
N MET A 1 3.39 -16.18 -4.01
CA MET A 1 2.30 -15.42 -4.60
C MET A 1 2.44 -13.98 -4.15
N ARG A 2 2.19 -13.07 -5.06
CA ARG A 2 2.30 -11.67 -4.68
C ARG A 2 0.99 -11.19 -4.10
N GLN A 3 1.11 -10.20 -3.26
CA GLN A 3 -0.04 -9.58 -2.65
C GLN A 3 -0.19 -8.16 -3.15
N GLU A 4 -1.42 -7.72 -3.24
CA GLU A 4 -1.70 -6.35 -3.65
C GLU A 4 -2.55 -5.68 -2.59
N HIS A 5 -2.26 -4.42 -2.36
CA HIS A 5 -3.02 -3.61 -1.41
C HIS A 5 -3.48 -2.35 -2.14
N VAL A 6 -4.72 -1.99 -1.97
CA VAL A 6 -5.27 -0.83 -2.66
C VAL A 6 -5.63 0.25 -1.66
N CYS A 7 -5.21 1.47 -1.97
CA CYS A 7 -5.58 2.63 -1.17
C CYS A 7 -7.05 2.96 -1.46
N VAL A 8 -7.87 2.94 -0.42
CA VAL A 8 -9.30 3.16 -0.60
C VAL A 8 -9.65 4.62 -0.82
N ILE A 9 -8.65 5.50 -0.69
CA ILE A 9 -8.88 6.94 -0.85
C ILE A 9 -8.68 7.34 -2.32
N CYS A 10 -7.53 6.98 -2.89
CA CYS A 10 -7.21 7.40 -4.25
C CYS A 10 -7.15 6.24 -5.24
N GLY A 11 -7.18 5.00 -4.75
CA GLY A 11 -7.16 3.84 -5.62
C GLY A 11 -5.76 3.40 -6.03
N HIS A 12 -4.73 3.94 -5.39
CA HIS A 12 -3.36 3.51 -5.70
C HIS A 12 -3.16 2.06 -5.27
N ILE A 13 -2.58 1.26 -6.15
CA ILE A 13 -2.35 -0.15 -5.86
C ILE A 13 -0.88 -0.36 -5.54
N HIS A 14 -0.62 -0.91 -4.35
CA HIS A 14 0.73 -1.27 -3.94
C HIS A 14 0.99 -2.72 -4.35
N ASP A 15 2.04 -2.93 -5.11
CA ASP A 15 2.42 -4.25 -5.60
C ASP A 15 3.70 -4.68 -4.91
N ASP A 16 3.65 -5.82 -4.23
CA ASP A 16 4.80 -6.29 -3.47
C ASP A 16 6.03 -6.51 -4.34
N GLU A 17 5.83 -6.87 -5.59
CA GLU A 17 6.96 -7.14 -6.48
C GLU A 17 7.57 -5.87 -7.04
N LEU A 18 6.77 -4.83 -7.18
CA LEU A 18 7.25 -3.58 -7.78
C LEU A 18 7.68 -2.56 -6.74
N GLU A 19 6.97 -2.50 -5.62
CA GLU A 19 7.21 -1.46 -4.63
C GLU A 19 7.79 -2.00 -3.33
N GLY A 20 7.99 -3.30 -3.24
CA GLY A 20 8.54 -3.89 -2.05
C GLY A 20 7.48 -4.57 -1.21
N ASN A 21 7.93 -5.50 -0.37
CA ASN A 21 7.03 -6.30 0.44
C ASN A 21 6.25 -5.40 1.41
N TRP A 22 4.94 -5.57 1.42
CA TRP A 22 4.06 -4.78 2.27
C TRP A 22 4.45 -4.85 3.74
N GLU A 23 4.84 -6.04 4.20
CA GLU A 23 5.15 -6.24 5.60
C GLU A 23 6.47 -5.59 6.03
N THR A 24 7.33 -5.27 5.08
CA THR A 24 8.60 -4.62 5.41
C THR A 24 8.50 -3.10 5.38
N LEU A 25 7.35 -2.58 4.99
CA LEU A 25 7.15 -1.13 4.96
C LEU A 25 7.10 -0.58 6.39
N PRO A 26 7.56 0.66 6.59
CA PRO A 26 7.52 1.27 7.91
C PRO A 26 6.09 1.55 8.35
N GLU A 27 5.91 1.72 9.66
CA GLU A 27 4.58 1.98 10.18
C GLU A 27 4.05 3.34 9.72
N ASP A 28 4.96 4.26 9.44
CA ASP A 28 4.57 5.60 8.99
C ASP A 28 4.52 5.71 7.47
N PHE A 29 4.49 4.57 6.79
CA PHE A 29 4.33 4.57 5.34
C PHE A 29 3.03 5.24 4.95
N VAL A 30 3.09 6.08 3.92
CA VAL A 30 1.91 6.77 3.43
C VAL A 30 1.82 6.59 1.92
N CYS A 31 0.59 6.69 1.43
CA CYS A 31 0.34 6.61 0.00
C CYS A 31 1.02 7.78 -0.72
N PRO A 32 1.80 7.51 -1.76
CA PRO A 32 2.48 8.59 -2.48
C PRO A 32 1.52 9.47 -3.30
N GLU A 33 0.29 9.00 -3.48
CA GLU A 33 -0.67 9.74 -4.29
C GLU A 33 -1.51 10.69 -3.44
N CYS A 34 -2.04 10.19 -2.35
CA CYS A 34 -2.94 11.00 -1.52
C CYS A 34 -2.44 11.22 -0.10
N GLY A 35 -1.41 10.48 0.31
CA GLY A 35 -0.81 10.66 1.62
C GLY A 35 -1.53 9.95 2.75
N CYS A 36 -2.44 9.05 2.45
CA CYS A 36 -3.10 8.29 3.50
C CYS A 36 -2.17 7.20 4.04
N GLY A 37 -2.43 6.76 5.27
CA GLY A 37 -1.58 5.77 5.90
C GLY A 37 -1.92 4.35 5.48
N LYS A 38 -1.15 3.40 6.01
CA LYS A 38 -1.36 1.99 5.69
C LYS A 38 -2.76 1.52 6.09
N GLU A 39 -3.33 2.14 7.11
CA GLU A 39 -4.65 1.75 7.59
C GLU A 39 -5.74 2.01 6.56
N ASP A 40 -5.45 2.85 5.59
CA ASP A 40 -6.39 3.15 4.51
C ASP A 40 -6.20 2.25 3.30
N TYR A 41 -5.35 1.23 3.42
CA TYR A 41 -5.16 0.25 2.37
C TYR A 41 -5.94 -1.01 2.72
N GLU A 42 -6.41 -1.70 1.70
CA GLU A 42 -7.07 -3.00 1.89
C GLU A 42 -6.37 -4.03 1.03
N ALA A 43 -6.23 -5.23 1.60
CA ALA A 43 -5.67 -6.35 0.85
C ALA A 43 -6.66 -6.81 -0.21
N VAL A 44 -6.13 -7.06 -1.39
CA VAL A 44 -6.95 -7.53 -2.51
C VAL A 44 -6.86 -9.03 -2.66
#